data_2010a747cb263b6a50dcce1755fcdf08
#
_entry.id   2010a747cb263b6a50dcce1755fcdf08
#
_cell.length_a   1.000
_cell.length_b   1.000
_cell.length_c   1.000
_cell.angle_alpha   90.00
_cell.angle_beta   90.00
_cell.angle_gamma   90.00
#
_symmetry.space_group_name_H-M   'P 1'
#
loop_
_entity.id
_entity.type
_entity.pdbx_description
1 polymer ?
#
loop_
_entity_poly.entity_id
_entity_poly.type
_entity_poly.pdbx_seq_one_letter_code
_entity_poly.pdbx_strand_id
1 'polypeptide(L)'
;IPGLRNVQVMRNAYAIEYSCIDPLALKLTLEIKSQDGLFGAGQFNGSSGYEEAAAQGLIAGLNASLKLKGKEPLILSRSESYIGTLIDDLVTKGTNEPYRMMTSRSEYRLLLRQDNADARLTQKGYDAGLVTEEQYKAFLTKQECIKNEIERLNATHVSPLKINPLLEKMN
;
A
#
# COMPACT_ATOMS: atom_id res chain seq x y z
N ILE A 1 -7.68 -34.60 -23.83
CA ILE A 1 -6.27 -34.59 -23.38
C ILE A 1 -5.77 -36.03 -23.50
N PRO A 2 -4.67 -36.30 -24.25
CA PRO A 2 -4.05 -37.62 -24.30
C PRO A 2 -3.68 -38.06 -22.87
N GLY A 3 -3.90 -39.33 -22.56
CA GLY A 3 -3.67 -39.88 -21.23
C GLY A 3 -4.85 -39.78 -20.24
N LEU A 4 -5.83 -38.91 -20.53
CA LEU A 4 -7.02 -38.72 -19.68
C LEU A 4 -8.30 -39.32 -20.29
N ARG A 5 -8.19 -40.12 -21.35
CA ARG A 5 -9.37 -40.65 -22.06
C ARG A 5 -10.25 -41.57 -21.21
N ASN A 6 -9.66 -42.30 -20.27
CA ASN A 6 -10.37 -43.25 -19.40
C ASN A 6 -10.40 -42.77 -17.94
N VAL A 7 -10.18 -41.48 -17.67
CA VAL A 7 -10.19 -40.97 -16.32
C VAL A 7 -11.61 -40.99 -15.74
N GLN A 8 -11.73 -41.41 -14.51
CA GLN A 8 -12.95 -41.24 -13.71
C GLN A 8 -12.83 -39.96 -12.89
N VAL A 9 -13.75 -39.03 -13.11
CA VAL A 9 -13.80 -37.77 -12.36
C VAL A 9 -14.32 -38.06 -10.96
N MET A 10 -13.46 -37.93 -9.96
CA MET A 10 -13.82 -38.16 -8.54
C MET A 10 -14.48 -36.91 -7.94
N ARG A 11 -14.10 -35.74 -8.38
CA ARG A 11 -14.67 -34.45 -7.96
C ARG A 11 -14.50 -33.42 -9.07
N ASN A 12 -15.56 -32.71 -9.35
CA ASN A 12 -15.49 -31.62 -10.33
C ASN A 12 -14.64 -30.46 -9.81
N ALA A 13 -13.98 -29.77 -10.72
CA ALA A 13 -13.42 -28.44 -10.44
C ALA A 13 -14.55 -27.47 -10.06
N TYR A 14 -14.23 -26.47 -9.29
CA TYR A 14 -15.12 -25.38 -8.98
C TYR A 14 -14.54 -24.06 -9.50
N ALA A 15 -15.42 -23.13 -9.83
CA ALA A 15 -15.07 -21.76 -10.12
C ALA A 15 -15.69 -20.85 -9.06
N ILE A 16 -15.02 -19.77 -8.76
CA ILE A 16 -15.55 -18.71 -7.89
C ILE A 16 -15.99 -17.59 -8.79
N GLU A 17 -17.24 -17.19 -8.66
CA GLU A 17 -17.81 -16.02 -9.34
C GLU A 17 -17.93 -14.87 -8.34
N TYR A 18 -17.54 -13.67 -8.76
CA TYR A 18 -17.57 -12.47 -7.95
C TYR A 18 -18.57 -11.48 -8.51
N SER A 19 -19.49 -11.03 -7.67
CA SER A 19 -20.30 -9.84 -7.97
C SER A 19 -19.45 -8.60 -7.72
N CYS A 20 -19.22 -7.81 -8.75
CA CYS A 20 -18.48 -6.56 -8.67
C CYS A 20 -19.06 -5.49 -9.60
N ILE A 21 -18.77 -4.24 -9.31
CA ILE A 21 -18.99 -3.13 -10.22
C ILE A 21 -17.81 -2.96 -11.17
N ASP A 22 -18.00 -2.20 -12.24
CA ASP A 22 -16.87 -1.71 -13.02
C ASP A 22 -16.08 -0.69 -12.17
N PRO A 23 -14.81 -0.96 -11.80
CA PRO A 23 -14.05 -0.06 -10.96
C PRO A 23 -13.76 1.30 -11.63
N LEU A 24 -13.90 1.43 -12.95
CA LEU A 24 -13.84 2.72 -13.65
C LEU A 24 -14.97 3.67 -13.23
N ALA A 25 -16.04 3.16 -12.60
CA ALA A 25 -17.11 3.97 -12.03
C ALA A 25 -16.74 4.65 -10.69
N LEU A 26 -15.54 4.35 -10.14
CA LEU A 26 -15.05 4.91 -8.88
C LEU A 26 -14.15 6.12 -9.10
N LYS A 27 -14.16 7.03 -8.12
CA LYS A 27 -13.15 8.08 -7.95
C LYS A 27 -11.92 7.51 -7.23
N LEU A 28 -10.80 8.23 -7.23
CA LEU A 28 -9.60 7.89 -6.41
C LEU A 28 -9.88 7.82 -4.91
N THR A 29 -10.97 8.40 -4.44
CA THR A 29 -11.47 8.30 -3.07
C THR A 29 -12.23 7.01 -2.77
N LEU A 30 -12.46 6.17 -3.79
CA LEU A 30 -13.35 5.01 -3.82
C LEU A 30 -14.84 5.34 -3.69
N GLU A 31 -15.23 6.60 -3.86
CA GLU A 31 -16.60 7.02 -4.00
C GLU A 31 -17.12 6.73 -5.42
N ILE A 32 -18.36 6.27 -5.52
CA ILE A 32 -19.01 6.01 -6.82
C ILE A 32 -19.32 7.35 -7.51
N LYS A 33 -18.88 7.50 -8.76
CA LYS A 33 -19.04 8.76 -9.52
C LYS A 33 -20.49 9.20 -9.70
N SER A 34 -21.39 8.24 -9.86
CA SER A 34 -22.82 8.49 -10.10
C SER A 34 -23.65 8.66 -8.83
N GLN A 35 -23.08 8.37 -7.64
CA GLN A 35 -23.80 8.41 -6.37
C GLN A 35 -22.96 9.08 -5.29
N ASP A 36 -23.38 10.28 -4.92
CA ASP A 36 -22.70 11.03 -3.87
C ASP A 36 -22.86 10.36 -2.50
N GLY A 37 -21.73 10.24 -1.78
CA GLY A 37 -21.69 9.64 -0.45
C GLY A 37 -21.66 8.11 -0.42
N LEU A 38 -21.69 7.42 -1.58
CA LEU A 38 -21.60 5.96 -1.65
C LEU A 38 -20.17 5.55 -2.01
N PHE A 39 -19.55 4.74 -1.15
CA PHE A 39 -18.19 4.25 -1.31
C PHE A 39 -18.18 2.74 -1.48
N GLY A 40 -17.32 2.22 -2.36
CA GLY A 40 -17.11 0.80 -2.57
C GLY A 40 -15.75 0.36 -2.05
N ALA A 41 -15.64 -0.91 -1.61
CA ALA A 41 -14.37 -1.48 -1.17
C ALA A 41 -14.33 -3.00 -1.37
N GLY A 42 -13.10 -3.53 -1.53
CA GLY A 42 -12.84 -4.95 -1.57
C GLY A 42 -13.29 -5.63 -2.85
N GLN A 43 -13.85 -6.83 -2.70
CA GLN A 43 -14.31 -7.66 -3.83
C GLN A 43 -15.32 -6.92 -4.72
N PHE A 44 -16.15 -6.10 -4.14
CA PHE A 44 -17.14 -5.29 -4.86
C PHE A 44 -16.51 -4.36 -5.91
N ASN A 45 -15.27 -3.93 -5.68
CA ASN A 45 -14.47 -3.13 -6.61
C ASN A 45 -13.61 -3.98 -7.56
N GLY A 46 -13.83 -5.29 -7.66
CA GLY A 46 -13.11 -6.16 -8.58
C GLY A 46 -11.75 -6.67 -8.08
N SER A 47 -11.45 -6.57 -6.79
CA SER A 47 -10.25 -7.17 -6.19
C SER A 47 -10.55 -8.50 -5.50
N SER A 48 -9.56 -9.39 -5.36
CA SER A 48 -9.77 -10.74 -4.80
C SER A 48 -8.93 -11.06 -3.56
N GLY A 49 -8.11 -10.16 -3.04
CA GLY A 49 -7.26 -10.41 -1.87
C GLY A 49 -7.80 -9.77 -0.61
N TYR A 50 -7.47 -10.38 0.56
CA TYR A 50 -7.83 -9.84 1.87
C TYR A 50 -7.12 -8.50 2.14
N GLU A 51 -5.86 -8.40 1.76
CA GLU A 51 -5.03 -7.20 1.91
C GLU A 51 -5.57 -6.04 1.05
N GLU A 52 -5.96 -6.34 -0.18
CA GLU A 52 -6.59 -5.37 -1.07
C GLU A 52 -7.94 -4.89 -0.52
N ALA A 53 -8.73 -5.80 0.04
CA ALA A 53 -10.02 -5.45 0.64
C ALA A 53 -9.84 -4.58 1.89
N ALA A 54 -8.88 -4.92 2.75
CA ALA A 54 -8.57 -4.15 3.95
C ALA A 54 -8.08 -2.73 3.61
N ALA A 55 -7.17 -2.62 2.63
CA ALA A 55 -6.64 -1.34 2.16
C ALA A 55 -7.73 -0.44 1.58
N GLN A 56 -8.59 -0.99 0.73
CA GLN A 56 -9.72 -0.26 0.16
C GLN A 56 -10.73 0.14 1.22
N GLY A 57 -11.07 -0.76 2.15
CA GLY A 57 -11.98 -0.47 3.26
C GLY A 57 -11.49 0.68 4.13
N LEU A 58 -10.17 0.70 4.44
CA LEU A 58 -9.55 1.79 5.18
C LEU A 58 -9.68 3.13 4.44
N ILE A 59 -9.32 3.18 3.16
CA ILE A 59 -9.36 4.43 2.37
C ILE A 59 -10.79 4.89 2.12
N ALA A 60 -11.71 3.98 1.80
CA ALA A 60 -13.12 4.31 1.59
C ALA A 60 -13.76 4.87 2.87
N GLY A 61 -13.58 4.20 4.01
CA GLY A 61 -14.11 4.64 5.31
C GLY A 61 -13.50 5.97 5.76
N LEU A 62 -12.20 6.15 5.56
CA LEU A 62 -11.52 7.40 5.87
C LEU A 62 -12.06 8.57 5.03
N ASN A 63 -12.13 8.38 3.71
CA ASN A 63 -12.64 9.42 2.82
C ASN A 63 -14.12 9.73 3.04
N ALA A 64 -14.94 8.75 3.40
CA ALA A 64 -16.31 8.98 3.83
C ALA A 64 -16.35 9.86 5.10
N SER A 65 -15.50 9.56 6.09
CA SER A 65 -15.40 10.37 7.31
C SER A 65 -14.90 11.79 7.04
N LEU A 66 -13.87 11.95 6.20
CA LEU A 66 -13.35 13.27 5.82
C LEU A 66 -14.42 14.10 5.09
N LYS A 67 -15.16 13.48 4.17
CA LYS A 67 -16.28 14.11 3.46
C LYS A 67 -17.35 14.62 4.41
N LEU A 68 -17.76 13.79 5.38
CA LEU A 68 -18.75 14.21 6.41
C LEU A 68 -18.26 15.37 7.27
N LYS A 69 -16.95 15.50 7.45
CA LYS A 69 -16.31 16.59 8.20
C LYS A 69 -16.01 17.82 7.33
N GLY A 70 -16.35 17.80 6.05
CA GLY A 70 -16.01 18.89 5.11
C GLY A 70 -14.52 19.09 4.90
N LYS A 71 -13.71 18.01 5.08
CA LYS A 71 -12.26 18.03 4.90
C LYS A 71 -11.89 17.48 3.53
N GLU A 72 -10.69 17.87 3.06
CA GLU A 72 -10.11 17.34 1.83
C GLU A 72 -9.91 15.82 1.92
N PRO A 73 -10.15 15.08 0.83
CA PRO A 73 -9.98 13.64 0.82
C PRO A 73 -8.51 13.24 0.88
N LEU A 74 -8.24 12.10 1.47
CA LEU A 74 -6.93 11.45 1.40
C LEU A 74 -6.81 10.66 0.09
N ILE A 75 -5.93 11.10 -0.78
CA ILE A 75 -5.54 10.40 -2.00
C ILE A 75 -4.05 10.09 -1.91
N LEU A 76 -3.71 8.81 -2.00
CA LEU A 76 -2.33 8.35 -2.02
C LEU A 76 -1.88 8.13 -3.46
N SER A 77 -0.74 8.69 -3.81
CA SER A 77 -0.15 8.50 -5.15
C SER A 77 0.54 7.13 -5.28
N ARG A 78 0.80 6.73 -6.52
CA ARG A 78 1.53 5.50 -6.85
C ARG A 78 2.96 5.49 -6.30
N SER A 79 3.59 6.66 -6.18
CA SER A 79 4.94 6.81 -5.62
C SER A 79 4.97 6.79 -4.08
N GLU A 80 3.83 6.95 -3.42
CA GLU A 80 3.74 7.01 -1.96
C GLU A 80 3.40 5.67 -1.33
N SER A 81 2.60 4.84 -2.01
CA SER A 81 2.15 3.58 -1.42
C SER A 81 1.68 2.55 -2.45
N TYR A 82 1.71 1.27 -2.05
CA TYR A 82 1.04 0.21 -2.78
C TYR A 82 -0.49 0.37 -2.78
N ILE A 83 -1.06 0.99 -1.74
CA ILE A 83 -2.49 1.34 -1.70
C ILE A 83 -2.80 2.34 -2.81
N GLY A 84 -1.96 3.35 -3.02
CA GLY A 84 -2.09 4.29 -4.13
C GLY A 84 -2.02 3.60 -5.49
N THR A 85 -1.06 2.70 -5.68
CA THR A 85 -0.94 1.89 -6.92
C THR A 85 -2.19 1.04 -7.16
N LEU A 86 -2.70 0.35 -6.11
CA LEU A 86 -3.91 -0.46 -6.17
C LEU A 86 -5.12 0.34 -6.63
N ILE A 87 -5.39 1.45 -5.94
CA ILE A 87 -6.57 2.27 -6.22
C ILE A 87 -6.46 2.91 -7.60
N ASP A 88 -5.29 3.45 -7.95
CA ASP A 88 -5.07 4.06 -9.26
C ASP A 88 -5.27 3.03 -10.39
N ASP A 89 -4.71 1.82 -10.28
CA ASP A 89 -4.93 0.77 -11.28
C ASP A 89 -6.42 0.43 -11.44
N LEU A 90 -7.16 0.27 -10.34
CA LEU A 90 -8.59 -0.04 -10.38
C LEU A 90 -9.40 1.06 -11.10
N VAL A 91 -9.23 2.32 -10.71
CA VAL A 91 -10.09 3.41 -11.17
C VAL A 91 -9.68 4.01 -12.52
N THR A 92 -8.46 3.72 -13.01
CA THR A 92 -7.96 4.25 -14.29
C THR A 92 -7.86 3.20 -15.38
N LYS A 93 -7.46 1.97 -15.04
CA LYS A 93 -7.28 0.87 -16.00
C LYS A 93 -8.46 -0.10 -16.00
N GLY A 94 -9.21 -0.15 -14.89
CA GLY A 94 -10.22 -1.19 -14.69
C GLY A 94 -9.61 -2.58 -14.51
N THR A 95 -10.45 -3.60 -14.55
CA THR A 95 -9.98 -4.99 -14.51
C THR A 95 -10.94 -5.92 -15.23
N ASN A 96 -10.39 -6.86 -16.02
CA ASN A 96 -11.14 -7.92 -16.70
C ASN A 96 -11.12 -9.24 -15.91
N GLU A 97 -10.29 -9.31 -14.87
CA GLU A 97 -10.14 -10.44 -13.96
C GLU A 97 -9.95 -9.91 -12.54
N PRO A 98 -10.18 -10.73 -11.49
CA PRO A 98 -10.01 -10.28 -10.11
C PRO A 98 -8.60 -9.72 -9.86
N TYR A 99 -8.54 -8.43 -9.50
CA TYR A 99 -7.27 -7.73 -9.28
C TYR A 99 -6.52 -8.28 -8.07
N ARG A 100 -5.24 -8.53 -8.23
CA ARG A 100 -4.29 -8.86 -7.17
C ARG A 100 -3.13 -7.88 -7.19
N MET A 101 -2.81 -7.35 -6.00
CA MET A 101 -1.65 -6.48 -5.84
C MET A 101 -0.36 -7.29 -5.80
N MET A 102 0.52 -7.02 -6.74
CA MET A 102 1.86 -7.59 -6.79
C MET A 102 2.88 -6.46 -6.88
N THR A 103 4.08 -6.67 -6.33
CA THR A 103 5.16 -5.68 -6.39
C THR A 103 5.51 -5.26 -7.81
N SER A 104 5.35 -6.19 -8.78
CA SER A 104 5.58 -5.92 -10.21
C SER A 104 4.63 -4.89 -10.82
N ARG A 105 3.49 -4.59 -10.18
CA ARG A 105 2.54 -3.57 -10.67
C ARG A 105 2.96 -2.15 -10.33
N SER A 106 3.93 -1.97 -9.42
CA SER A 106 4.42 -0.64 -9.04
C SER A 106 5.73 -0.31 -9.72
N GLU A 107 5.78 0.84 -10.36
CA GLU A 107 6.98 1.46 -10.93
C GLU A 107 7.98 1.82 -9.82
N TYR A 108 7.47 2.10 -8.63
CA TYR A 108 8.23 2.56 -7.47
C TYR A 108 8.57 1.45 -6.47
N ARG A 109 8.54 0.17 -6.89
CA ARG A 109 8.72 -0.98 -5.99
C ARG A 109 10.03 -0.98 -5.19
N LEU A 110 11.08 -0.33 -5.70
CA LEU A 110 12.35 -0.18 -4.97
C LEU A 110 12.29 0.89 -3.88
N LEU A 111 11.38 1.86 -4.03
CA LEU A 111 11.13 2.92 -3.05
C LEU A 111 10.10 2.48 -1.99
N LEU A 112 9.06 1.77 -2.42
CA LEU A 112 7.93 1.36 -1.57
C LEU A 112 8.27 0.11 -0.78
N ARG A 113 9.09 0.27 0.27
CA ARG A 113 9.50 -0.82 1.16
C ARG A 113 8.76 -0.74 2.50
N GLN A 114 8.71 -1.88 3.18
CA GLN A 114 8.10 -1.97 4.51
C GLN A 114 8.90 -1.16 5.55
N ASP A 115 10.23 -1.19 5.46
CA ASP A 115 11.15 -0.56 6.42
C ASP A 115 11.08 0.98 6.42
N ASN A 116 10.60 1.60 5.35
CA ASN A 116 10.44 3.05 5.24
C ASN A 116 8.98 3.52 5.15
N ALA A 117 8.02 2.65 5.38
CA ALA A 117 6.59 2.98 5.26
C ALA A 117 6.16 4.05 6.28
N ASP A 118 6.73 4.01 7.48
CA ASP A 118 6.46 5.01 8.51
C ASP A 118 6.91 6.41 8.09
N ALA A 119 8.09 6.54 7.49
CA ALA A 119 8.59 7.83 7.01
C ALA A 119 7.72 8.43 5.88
N ARG A 120 7.07 7.59 5.07
CA ARG A 120 6.23 8.02 3.95
C ARG A 120 4.78 8.35 4.36
N LEU A 121 4.23 7.63 5.35
CA LEU A 121 2.78 7.61 5.58
C LEU A 121 2.34 8.06 6.97
N THR A 122 3.21 8.08 8.00
CA THR A 122 2.79 8.40 9.38
C THR A 122 2.24 9.83 9.49
N GLN A 123 2.87 10.81 8.85
CA GLN A 123 2.37 12.19 8.83
C GLN A 123 0.95 12.27 8.25
N LYS A 124 0.73 11.63 7.09
CA LYS A 124 -0.58 11.59 6.44
C LYS A 124 -1.63 10.90 7.31
N GLY A 125 -1.25 9.81 7.98
CA GLY A 125 -2.11 9.10 8.92
C GLY A 125 -2.48 9.96 10.13
N TYR A 126 -1.54 10.75 10.64
CA TYR A 126 -1.78 11.69 11.73
C TYR A 126 -2.73 12.82 11.32
N ASP A 127 -2.49 13.46 10.18
CA ASP A 127 -3.34 14.53 9.65
C ASP A 127 -4.77 14.05 9.37
N ALA A 128 -4.90 12.79 8.96
CA ALA A 128 -6.19 12.13 8.74
C ALA A 128 -6.87 11.64 10.02
N GLY A 129 -6.17 11.68 11.17
CA GLY A 129 -6.71 11.26 12.46
C GLY A 129 -6.66 9.74 12.72
N LEU A 130 -5.83 9.00 11.99
CA LEU A 130 -5.62 7.55 12.17
C LEU A 130 -4.49 7.23 13.17
N VAL A 131 -3.56 8.14 13.35
CA VAL A 131 -2.40 7.99 14.23
C VAL A 131 -2.60 8.85 15.47
N THR A 132 -2.37 8.28 16.66
CA THR A 132 -2.50 9.03 17.91
C THR A 132 -1.33 10.00 18.11
N GLU A 133 -1.53 11.02 18.96
CA GLU A 133 -0.49 11.99 19.33
C GLU A 133 0.77 11.30 19.89
N GLU A 134 0.59 10.25 20.68
CA GLU A 134 1.69 9.50 21.28
C GLU A 134 2.51 8.76 20.21
N GLN A 135 1.82 8.07 19.29
CA GLN A 135 2.46 7.38 18.17
C GLN A 135 3.19 8.35 17.26
N TYR A 136 2.59 9.51 16.99
CA TYR A 136 3.20 10.54 16.17
C TYR A 136 4.46 11.13 16.81
N LYS A 137 4.45 11.41 18.12
CA LYS A 137 5.64 11.86 18.86
C LYS A 137 6.75 10.81 18.84
N ALA A 138 6.43 9.55 19.02
CA ALA A 138 7.41 8.46 18.91
C ALA A 138 8.04 8.41 17.51
N PHE A 139 7.25 8.60 16.47
CA PHE A 139 7.72 8.69 15.09
C PHE A 139 8.67 9.89 14.89
N LEU A 140 8.32 11.08 15.34
CA LEU A 140 9.17 12.28 15.25
C LEU A 140 10.51 12.08 15.98
N THR A 141 10.49 11.51 17.18
CA THR A 141 11.71 11.18 17.93
C THR A 141 12.61 10.22 17.16
N LYS A 142 12.04 9.19 16.55
CA LYS A 142 12.78 8.26 15.68
C LYS A 142 13.43 8.98 14.52
N GLN A 143 12.71 9.86 13.82
CA GLN A 143 13.24 10.62 12.68
C GLN A 143 14.39 11.54 13.09
N GLU A 144 14.27 12.21 14.25
CA GLU A 144 15.32 13.06 14.80
C GLU A 144 16.57 12.26 15.18
N CYS A 145 16.41 11.11 15.82
CA CYS A 145 17.53 10.20 16.12
C CYS A 145 18.27 9.74 14.87
N ILE A 146 17.54 9.38 13.80
CA ILE A 146 18.13 8.98 12.53
C ILE A 146 18.93 10.15 11.92
N LYS A 147 18.34 11.34 11.90
CA LYS A 147 19.01 12.54 11.37
C LYS A 147 20.29 12.84 12.12
N ASN A 148 20.24 12.88 13.45
CA ASN A 148 21.39 13.15 14.30
C ASN A 148 22.49 12.11 14.12
N GLU A 149 22.12 10.82 13.94
CA GLU A 149 23.11 9.76 13.72
C GLU A 149 23.76 9.87 12.33
N ILE A 150 23.03 10.24 11.29
CA ILE A 150 23.60 10.51 9.96
C ILE A 150 24.58 11.68 10.03
N GLU A 151 24.23 12.77 10.72
CA GLU A 151 25.10 13.91 10.92
C GLU A 151 26.38 13.54 11.69
N ARG A 152 26.24 12.73 12.75
CA ARG A 152 27.36 12.22 13.53
C ARG A 152 28.31 11.37 12.67
N LEU A 153 27.77 10.46 11.86
CA LEU A 153 28.54 9.61 10.96
C LEU A 153 29.28 10.43 9.90
N ASN A 154 28.61 11.41 9.30
CA ASN A 154 29.22 12.29 8.31
C ASN A 154 30.36 13.16 8.88
N ALA A 155 30.26 13.53 10.15
CA ALA A 155 31.29 14.31 10.85
C ALA A 155 32.43 13.42 11.42
N THR A 156 32.27 12.10 11.44
CA THR A 156 33.25 11.18 12.02
C THR A 156 34.26 10.71 10.98
N HIS A 157 35.53 11.09 11.19
CA HIS A 157 36.65 10.64 10.36
C HIS A 157 37.49 9.60 11.10
N VAL A 158 37.71 8.46 10.45
CA VAL A 158 38.56 7.38 10.99
C VAL A 158 39.84 7.32 10.17
N SER A 159 40.99 7.39 10.87
CA SER A 159 42.30 7.26 10.21
C SER A 159 42.45 5.87 9.58
N PRO A 160 42.96 5.78 8.31
CA PRO A 160 43.25 4.51 7.67
C PRO A 160 44.15 3.59 8.50
N LEU A 161 45.11 4.17 9.25
CA LEU A 161 45.99 3.42 10.12
C LEU A 161 45.25 2.66 11.24
N LYS A 162 44.10 3.15 11.66
CA LYS A 162 43.28 2.48 12.69
C LYS A 162 42.29 1.47 12.10
N ILE A 163 41.80 1.70 10.89
CA ILE A 163 40.74 0.87 10.33
C ILE A 163 41.24 -0.28 9.47
N ASN A 164 42.37 -0.10 8.75
CA ASN A 164 42.92 -1.14 7.87
C ASN A 164 43.20 -2.47 8.58
N PRO A 165 43.82 -2.49 9.79
CA PRO A 165 44.03 -3.75 10.50
C PRO A 165 42.76 -4.48 10.91
N LEU A 166 41.62 -3.76 11.04
CA LEU A 166 40.33 -4.36 11.30
C LEU A 166 39.71 -4.93 10.02
N LEU A 167 39.84 -4.23 8.90
CA LEU A 167 39.32 -4.69 7.59
C LEU A 167 40.09 -5.94 7.11
N GLU A 168 41.39 -6.01 7.35
CA GLU A 168 42.23 -7.19 7.03
C GLU A 168 41.82 -8.45 7.81
N LYS A 169 41.23 -8.28 9.01
CA LYS A 169 40.74 -9.41 9.83
C LYS A 169 39.34 -9.86 9.43
N MET A 170 38.62 -9.07 8.64
CA MET A 170 37.24 -9.36 8.21
C MET A 170 37.18 -10.00 6.81
N ASN A 171 38.30 -10.01 6.07
CA ASN A 171 38.48 -10.71 4.80
C ASN A 171 39.22 -12.06 5.05
#